data_778aec83e9d432e517af4fb1f5ed0c1e
#
_entry.id   778aec83e9d432e517af4fb1f5ed0c1e
#
_cell.length_a   1.000
_cell.length_b   1.000
_cell.length_c   1.000
_cell.angle_alpha   90.00
_cell.angle_beta   90.00
_cell.angle_gamma   90.00
#
_symmetry.space_group_name_H-M   'P 1'
#
loop_
_entity.id
_entity.type
_entity.pdbx_description
1 polymer ?
#
loop_
_entity_poly.entity_id
_entity_poly.type
_entity_poly.pdbx_seq_one_letter_code
_entity_poly.pdbx_strand_id
1 'polypeptide(L)'
;LKRNENINPSQIEDLILGCAFPEGPQGMLMAKGVAILAGVPETCAGAVVNRFCGSSMDAVHQISTKIESGDIQFGIAAGVEDMFSVPMGGFNPDFHPELAEQEYYIGMGETAEILAKEGNITREQQEEFSVKSHNKALRAWEENNFANEVIPVDMYGESLVEKDEGPREPDLEKIRSLDPAFLESGTITAATASPISIGAAAVLITSRDFAEQNKLKIRATIKGRAVTGVDWRRMGMGPLPATE
;
A
#
# COMPACT_ATOMS: atom_id res chain seq x y z
N LEU A 1 -3.54 -3.93 -17.84
CA LEU A 1 -4.06 -3.42 -19.12
C LEU A 1 -4.85 -4.50 -19.86
N LYS A 2 -4.32 -5.71 -20.06
CA LYS A 2 -4.99 -6.80 -20.83
C LYS A 2 -6.41 -7.16 -20.37
N ARG A 3 -6.78 -6.89 -19.11
CA ARG A 3 -8.14 -7.12 -18.58
C ARG A 3 -9.15 -6.05 -18.97
N ASN A 4 -8.71 -4.99 -19.61
CA ASN A 4 -9.55 -3.85 -20.01
C ASN A 4 -9.44 -3.65 -21.52
N GLU A 5 -10.18 -4.46 -22.28
CA GLU A 5 -10.08 -4.55 -23.74
C GLU A 5 -10.35 -3.21 -24.48
N ASN A 6 -11.11 -2.32 -23.85
CA ASN A 6 -11.42 -1.00 -24.41
C ASN A 6 -10.36 0.06 -24.11
N ILE A 7 -9.26 -0.29 -23.45
CA ILE A 7 -8.17 0.64 -23.17
C ILE A 7 -7.14 0.59 -24.28
N ASN A 8 -6.88 1.74 -24.88
CA ASN A 8 -5.71 1.92 -25.72
C ASN A 8 -4.55 2.41 -24.86
N PRO A 9 -3.49 1.61 -24.68
CA PRO A 9 -2.34 2.03 -23.87
C PRO A 9 -1.69 3.34 -24.32
N SER A 10 -1.81 3.70 -25.62
CA SER A 10 -1.27 4.95 -26.16
C SER A 10 -1.97 6.21 -25.63
N GLN A 11 -3.10 6.07 -24.96
CA GLN A 11 -3.83 7.18 -24.36
C GLN A 11 -3.44 7.44 -22.90
N ILE A 12 -2.58 6.60 -22.31
CA ILE A 12 -2.11 6.78 -20.95
C ILE A 12 -1.04 7.86 -20.94
N GLU A 13 -1.29 8.95 -20.22
CA GLU A 13 -0.47 10.16 -20.24
C GLU A 13 0.55 10.21 -19.09
N ASP A 14 0.20 9.63 -17.94
CA ASP A 14 1.07 9.63 -16.76
C ASP A 14 0.90 8.36 -15.92
N LEU A 15 1.99 7.91 -15.29
CA LEU A 15 2.03 6.85 -14.31
C LEU A 15 2.74 7.32 -13.05
N ILE A 16 2.01 7.45 -11.94
CA ILE A 16 2.58 7.78 -10.64
C ILE A 16 2.60 6.52 -9.78
N LEU A 17 3.79 6.16 -9.29
CA LEU A 17 4.04 4.97 -8.49
C LEU A 17 4.41 5.35 -7.07
N GLY A 18 3.64 4.89 -6.11
CA GLY A 18 3.98 4.99 -4.69
C GLY A 18 4.98 3.90 -4.29
N CYS A 19 6.07 4.31 -3.62
CA CYS A 19 7.05 3.40 -3.05
C CYS A 19 7.69 4.05 -1.82
N ALA A 20 7.74 3.34 -0.70
CA ALA A 20 8.28 3.88 0.56
C ALA A 20 9.81 3.92 0.58
N PHE A 21 10.45 2.92 -0.05
CA PHE A 21 11.91 2.82 -0.10
C PHE A 21 12.37 2.61 -1.56
N PRO A 22 12.37 3.69 -2.38
CA PRO A 22 12.69 3.60 -3.81
C PRO A 22 14.20 3.48 -4.04
N GLU A 23 14.79 2.40 -3.54
CA GLU A 23 16.21 2.09 -3.59
C GLU A 23 16.45 0.68 -4.17
N GLY A 24 17.67 0.36 -4.56
CA GLY A 24 18.04 -0.94 -5.09
C GLY A 24 17.11 -1.39 -6.22
N PRO A 25 16.47 -2.56 -6.13
CA PRO A 25 15.56 -3.06 -7.17
C PRO A 25 14.29 -2.18 -7.33
N GLN A 26 13.96 -1.34 -6.35
CA GLN A 26 12.85 -0.37 -6.41
C GLN A 26 13.31 1.03 -6.85
N GLY A 27 14.57 1.20 -7.20
CA GLY A 27 15.18 2.48 -7.58
C GLY A 27 14.98 2.89 -9.04
N MET A 28 15.82 3.83 -9.49
CA MET A 28 15.97 4.23 -10.90
C MET A 28 14.69 4.65 -11.62
N LEU A 29 13.81 5.42 -10.95
CA LEU A 29 12.53 5.86 -11.52
C LEU A 29 11.67 4.67 -11.99
N MET A 30 11.43 3.73 -11.10
CA MET A 30 10.71 2.49 -11.37
C MET A 30 9.39 2.72 -12.13
N ALA A 31 8.66 3.80 -11.86
CA ALA A 31 7.42 4.15 -12.57
C ALA A 31 7.59 4.12 -14.08
N LYS A 32 8.67 4.71 -14.60
CA LYS A 32 8.94 4.73 -16.04
C LYS A 32 9.32 3.36 -16.58
N GLY A 33 10.15 2.62 -15.83
CA GLY A 33 10.51 1.24 -16.18
C GLY A 33 9.29 0.32 -16.28
N VAL A 34 8.41 0.40 -15.29
CA VAL A 34 7.14 -0.37 -15.26
C VAL A 34 6.23 0.01 -16.43
N ALA A 35 6.09 1.31 -16.76
CA ALA A 35 5.30 1.75 -17.89
C ALA A 35 5.80 1.13 -19.21
N ILE A 36 7.12 1.14 -19.44
CA ILE A 36 7.74 0.54 -20.64
C ILE A 36 7.46 -0.96 -20.70
N LEU A 37 7.71 -1.69 -19.61
CA LEU A 37 7.47 -3.13 -19.54
C LEU A 37 6.00 -3.51 -19.71
N ALA A 38 5.09 -2.64 -19.29
CA ALA A 38 3.65 -2.81 -19.46
C ALA A 38 3.16 -2.49 -20.88
N GLY A 39 4.04 -2.06 -21.79
CA GLY A 39 3.67 -1.68 -23.18
C GLY A 39 2.94 -0.33 -23.24
N VAL A 40 3.09 0.51 -22.24
CA VAL A 40 2.64 1.91 -22.28
C VAL A 40 3.66 2.71 -23.10
N PRO A 41 3.25 3.65 -23.97
CA PRO A 41 4.16 4.35 -24.87
C PRO A 41 5.20 5.19 -24.12
N GLU A 42 6.31 5.42 -24.77
CA GLU A 42 7.40 6.25 -24.23
C GLU A 42 6.99 7.71 -23.93
N THR A 43 5.91 8.17 -24.55
CA THR A 43 5.33 9.49 -24.31
C THR A 43 4.63 9.60 -22.95
N CYS A 44 4.25 8.47 -22.33
CA CYS A 44 3.71 8.47 -20.99
C CYS A 44 4.77 8.95 -19.99
N ALA A 45 4.45 9.96 -19.22
CA ALA A 45 5.31 10.42 -18.13
C ALA A 45 5.36 9.38 -16.98
N GLY A 46 6.30 9.54 -16.06
CA GLY A 46 6.39 8.67 -14.91
C GLY A 46 7.04 9.38 -13.72
N ALA A 47 6.51 9.16 -12.52
CA ALA A 47 7.05 9.66 -11.27
C ALA A 47 6.95 8.63 -10.16
N VAL A 48 7.91 8.62 -9.25
CA VAL A 48 7.83 7.87 -7.98
C VAL A 48 7.59 8.85 -6.85
N VAL A 49 6.62 8.55 -6.00
CA VAL A 49 6.26 9.39 -4.84
C VAL A 49 6.42 8.59 -3.56
N ASN A 50 6.88 9.28 -2.51
CA ASN A 50 7.08 8.70 -1.20
C ASN A 50 6.32 9.50 -0.13
N ARG A 51 5.40 8.81 0.52
CA ARG A 51 4.69 9.20 1.75
C ARG A 51 4.58 7.95 2.64
N PHE A 52 5.66 7.15 2.68
CA PHE A 52 5.69 5.83 3.33
C PHE A 52 4.44 4.99 2.99
N CYS A 53 3.74 4.44 3.97
CA CYS A 53 2.56 3.61 3.76
C CYS A 53 1.42 4.30 2.99
N GLY A 54 1.39 5.62 2.94
CA GLY A 54 0.43 6.44 2.18
C GLY A 54 0.82 6.71 0.72
N SER A 55 1.97 6.22 0.24
CA SER A 55 2.51 6.59 -1.07
C SER A 55 1.58 6.25 -2.24
N SER A 56 0.98 5.06 -2.24
CA SER A 56 0.07 4.63 -3.31
C SER A 56 -1.23 5.45 -3.31
N MET A 57 -1.74 5.82 -2.13
CA MET A 57 -2.88 6.71 -2.02
C MET A 57 -2.53 8.12 -2.52
N ASP A 58 -1.33 8.61 -2.22
CA ASP A 58 -0.84 9.90 -2.74
C ASP A 58 -0.72 9.88 -4.26
N ALA A 59 -0.29 8.77 -4.86
CA ALA A 59 -0.31 8.58 -6.31
C ALA A 59 -1.72 8.72 -6.89
N VAL A 60 -2.74 8.12 -6.24
CA VAL A 60 -4.16 8.30 -6.61
C VAL A 60 -4.57 9.77 -6.50
N HIS A 61 -4.19 10.46 -5.42
CA HIS A 61 -4.48 11.89 -5.24
C HIS A 61 -3.88 12.73 -6.36
N GLN A 62 -2.62 12.50 -6.70
CA GLN A 62 -1.93 13.29 -7.73
C GLN A 62 -2.52 13.07 -9.12
N ILE A 63 -2.74 11.81 -9.55
CA ILE A 63 -3.36 11.51 -10.84
C ILE A 63 -4.77 12.11 -10.90
N SER A 64 -5.59 11.93 -9.88
CA SER A 64 -6.95 12.47 -9.88
C SER A 64 -6.97 14.01 -9.89
N THR A 65 -6.03 14.66 -9.22
CA THR A 65 -5.89 16.13 -9.25
C THR A 65 -5.52 16.62 -10.65
N LYS A 66 -4.56 15.97 -11.32
CA LYS A 66 -4.20 16.30 -12.72
C LYS A 66 -5.37 16.14 -13.69
N ILE A 67 -6.21 15.14 -13.48
CA ILE A 67 -7.43 14.94 -14.30
C ILE A 67 -8.45 16.04 -14.01
N GLU A 68 -8.65 16.42 -12.77
CA GLU A 68 -9.58 17.48 -12.39
C GLU A 68 -9.13 18.87 -12.88
N SER A 69 -7.81 19.13 -12.90
CA SER A 69 -7.25 20.37 -13.47
C SER A 69 -7.28 20.42 -15.00
N GLY A 70 -7.50 19.28 -15.64
CA GLY A 70 -7.48 19.15 -17.09
C GLY A 70 -6.07 18.99 -17.69
N ASP A 71 -5.06 18.77 -16.87
CA ASP A 71 -3.68 18.53 -17.33
C ASP A 71 -3.54 17.22 -18.08
N ILE A 72 -4.27 16.20 -17.65
CA ILE A 72 -4.37 14.88 -18.30
C ILE A 72 -5.82 14.40 -18.27
N GLN A 73 -6.16 13.43 -19.12
CA GLN A 73 -7.47 12.80 -19.10
C GLN A 73 -7.42 11.36 -18.57
N PHE A 74 -6.27 10.71 -18.65
CA PHE A 74 -6.13 9.31 -18.34
C PHE A 74 -4.73 8.99 -17.77
N GLY A 75 -4.68 8.43 -16.58
CA GLY A 75 -3.45 8.06 -15.91
C GLY A 75 -3.54 6.78 -15.10
N ILE A 76 -2.39 6.30 -14.68
CA ILE A 76 -2.24 5.14 -13.79
C ILE A 76 -1.70 5.62 -12.44
N ALA A 77 -2.40 5.27 -11.37
CA ALA A 77 -1.84 5.31 -10.02
C ALA A 77 -1.49 3.89 -9.59
N ALA A 78 -0.26 3.69 -9.16
CA ALA A 78 0.26 2.39 -8.77
C ALA A 78 1.00 2.45 -7.44
N GLY A 79 1.29 1.30 -6.88
CA GLY A 79 2.14 1.15 -5.72
C GLY A 79 2.87 -0.18 -5.73
N VAL A 80 4.06 -0.19 -5.19
CA VAL A 80 4.89 -1.38 -5.03
C VAL A 80 5.72 -1.27 -3.76
N GLU A 81 5.91 -2.38 -3.08
CA GLU A 81 6.91 -2.48 -2.02
C GLU A 81 7.44 -3.91 -1.96
N ASP A 82 8.74 -4.05 -1.93
CA ASP A 82 9.47 -5.29 -1.64
C ASP A 82 10.29 -5.08 -0.37
N MET A 83 9.69 -5.46 0.76
CA MET A 83 10.31 -5.28 2.07
C MET A 83 11.36 -6.36 2.40
N PHE A 84 11.54 -7.37 1.55
CA PHE A 84 12.61 -8.35 1.70
C PHE A 84 13.91 -7.89 1.03
N SER A 85 13.80 -7.31 -0.18
CA SER A 85 14.96 -6.84 -0.93
C SER A 85 15.44 -5.46 -0.49
N VAL A 86 14.56 -4.61 0.03
CA VAL A 86 14.91 -3.27 0.52
C VAL A 86 14.49 -3.13 1.99
N PRO A 87 15.46 -2.96 2.91
CA PRO A 87 15.14 -2.85 4.33
C PRO A 87 14.39 -1.56 4.65
N MET A 88 13.59 -1.59 5.72
CA MET A 88 12.98 -0.37 6.27
C MET A 88 14.07 0.64 6.65
N GLY A 89 13.94 1.87 6.16
CA GLY A 89 14.95 2.92 6.32
C GLY A 89 15.92 3.02 5.14
N GLY A 90 15.85 2.10 4.17
CA GLY A 90 16.79 2.03 3.04
C GLY A 90 18.12 1.37 3.39
N PHE A 91 19.06 1.34 2.44
CA PHE A 91 20.36 0.69 2.62
C PHE A 91 21.36 1.53 3.40
N ASN A 92 21.26 2.86 3.33
CA ASN A 92 22.23 3.76 3.94
C ASN A 92 21.51 4.92 4.65
N PRO A 93 20.75 4.66 5.72
CA PRO A 93 20.07 5.73 6.45
C PRO A 93 21.09 6.61 7.17
N ASP A 94 20.96 7.92 7.01
CA ASP A 94 21.75 8.93 7.73
C ASP A 94 20.81 9.73 8.63
N PHE A 95 20.86 9.43 9.91
CA PHE A 95 19.94 9.98 10.90
C PHE A 95 20.44 11.32 11.44
N HIS A 96 19.66 12.38 11.25
CA HIS A 96 19.97 13.69 11.81
C HIS A 96 19.88 13.65 13.35
N PRO A 97 20.91 14.09 14.10
CA PRO A 97 20.94 13.97 15.55
C PRO A 97 19.74 14.62 16.26
N GLU A 98 19.36 15.83 15.88
CA GLU A 98 18.22 16.53 16.49
C GLU A 98 16.88 15.82 16.25
N LEU A 99 16.72 15.11 15.11
CA LEU A 99 15.53 14.31 14.84
C LEU A 99 15.55 13.01 15.64
N ALA A 100 16.74 12.44 15.86
CA ALA A 100 16.91 11.27 16.72
C ALA A 100 16.56 11.59 18.17
N GLU A 101 17.02 12.74 18.70
CA GLU A 101 16.65 13.23 20.04
C GLU A 101 15.14 13.46 20.21
N GLN A 102 14.44 13.79 19.13
CA GLN A 102 12.98 13.96 19.10
C GLN A 102 12.23 12.65 18.85
N GLU A 103 12.89 11.52 18.80
CA GLU A 103 12.31 10.21 18.49
C GLU A 103 11.60 10.16 17.13
N TYR A 104 12.02 11.00 16.15
CA TYR A 104 11.39 11.03 14.80
C TYR A 104 11.53 9.69 14.08
N TYR A 105 12.59 8.95 14.33
CA TYR A 105 12.88 7.65 13.71
C TYR A 105 12.32 6.45 14.48
N ILE A 106 11.34 6.70 15.35
CA ILE A 106 10.64 5.67 16.13
C ILE A 106 10.08 4.56 15.23
N GLY A 107 10.18 3.32 15.66
CA GLY A 107 9.65 2.16 14.95
C GLY A 107 8.12 2.06 14.96
N MET A 108 7.56 1.40 13.95
CA MET A 108 6.10 1.28 13.82
C MET A 108 5.45 0.48 14.94
N GLY A 109 6.14 -0.56 15.45
CA GLY A 109 5.67 -1.31 16.61
C GLY A 109 5.58 -0.47 17.87
N GLU A 110 6.56 0.40 18.12
CA GLU A 110 6.57 1.32 19.25
C GLU A 110 5.46 2.38 19.15
N THR A 111 5.19 2.91 17.94
CA THR A 111 4.04 3.81 17.74
C THR A 111 2.71 3.11 18.02
N ALA A 112 2.59 1.82 17.66
CA ALA A 112 1.41 1.03 17.95
C ALA A 112 1.23 0.79 19.46
N GLU A 113 2.32 0.55 20.21
CA GLU A 113 2.28 0.41 21.68
C GLU A 113 1.85 1.72 22.36
N ILE A 114 2.32 2.88 21.85
CA ILE A 114 1.87 4.19 22.36
C ILE A 114 0.36 4.33 22.19
N LEU A 115 -0.15 4.04 21.00
CA LEU A 115 -1.59 4.14 20.71
C LEU A 115 -2.42 3.12 21.48
N ALA A 116 -1.95 1.90 21.63
CA ALA A 116 -2.61 0.88 22.45
C ALA A 116 -2.77 1.35 23.90
N LYS A 117 -1.69 1.91 24.49
CA LYS A 117 -1.68 2.45 25.84
C LYS A 117 -2.62 3.65 25.99
N GLU A 118 -2.53 4.62 25.11
CA GLU A 118 -3.35 5.85 25.16
C GLU A 118 -4.85 5.56 24.91
N GLY A 119 -5.15 4.64 24.00
CA GLY A 119 -6.51 4.21 23.67
C GLY A 119 -7.08 3.16 24.63
N ASN A 120 -6.30 2.69 25.63
CA ASN A 120 -6.66 1.57 26.50
C ASN A 120 -7.09 0.32 25.70
N ILE A 121 -6.41 0.05 24.59
CA ILE A 121 -6.68 -1.10 23.73
C ILE A 121 -5.94 -2.30 24.31
N THR A 122 -6.69 -3.28 24.82
CA THR A 122 -6.09 -4.44 25.45
C THR A 122 -5.50 -5.42 24.42
N ARG A 123 -4.60 -6.28 24.85
CA ARG A 123 -4.02 -7.33 24.03
C ARG A 123 -5.12 -8.26 23.47
N GLU A 124 -6.09 -8.62 24.26
CA GLU A 124 -7.22 -9.47 23.85
C GLU A 124 -8.02 -8.83 22.70
N GLN A 125 -8.26 -7.53 22.77
CA GLN A 125 -8.95 -6.80 21.69
C GLN A 125 -8.14 -6.81 20.38
N GLN A 126 -6.82 -6.66 20.47
CA GLN A 126 -5.91 -6.75 19.32
C GLN A 126 -5.91 -8.15 18.72
N GLU A 127 -5.82 -9.20 19.55
CA GLU A 127 -5.87 -10.59 19.15
C GLU A 127 -7.20 -10.94 18.46
N GLU A 128 -8.33 -10.54 19.04
CA GLU A 128 -9.65 -10.71 18.42
C GLU A 128 -9.78 -10.02 17.08
N PHE A 129 -9.23 -8.80 16.94
CA PHE A 129 -9.24 -8.07 15.69
C PHE A 129 -8.42 -8.82 14.63
N SER A 130 -7.23 -9.31 14.98
CA SER A 130 -6.37 -10.09 14.09
C SER A 130 -7.06 -11.38 13.63
N VAL A 131 -7.65 -12.14 14.55
CA VAL A 131 -8.43 -13.34 14.23
C VAL A 131 -9.58 -13.05 13.26
N LYS A 132 -10.34 -11.99 13.52
CA LYS A 132 -11.43 -11.55 12.62
C LYS A 132 -10.89 -11.16 11.23
N SER A 133 -9.71 -10.54 11.17
CA SER A 133 -9.05 -10.15 9.92
C SER A 133 -8.67 -11.37 9.09
N HIS A 134 -7.99 -12.36 9.69
CA HIS A 134 -7.65 -13.62 9.02
C HIS A 134 -8.89 -14.33 8.49
N ASN A 135 -9.91 -14.52 9.32
CA ASN A 135 -11.16 -15.19 8.93
C ASN A 135 -11.87 -14.47 7.78
N LYS A 136 -11.87 -13.13 7.76
CA LYS A 136 -12.43 -12.35 6.64
C LYS A 136 -11.65 -12.57 5.35
N ALA A 137 -10.32 -12.58 5.41
CA ALA A 137 -9.47 -12.80 4.25
C ALA A 137 -9.66 -14.22 3.69
N LEU A 138 -9.64 -15.24 4.54
CA LEU A 138 -9.87 -16.63 4.14
C LEU A 138 -11.22 -16.80 3.45
N ARG A 139 -12.29 -16.29 4.06
CA ARG A 139 -13.62 -16.33 3.47
C ARG A 139 -13.68 -15.59 2.12
N ALA A 140 -13.04 -14.44 2.01
CA ALA A 140 -13.02 -13.70 0.74
C ALA A 140 -12.31 -14.48 -0.38
N TRP A 141 -11.26 -15.24 -0.05
CA TRP A 141 -10.62 -16.17 -0.98
C TRP A 141 -11.51 -17.36 -1.35
N GLU A 142 -12.18 -17.99 -0.38
CA GLU A 142 -13.11 -19.09 -0.62
C GLU A 142 -14.29 -18.69 -1.50
N GLU A 143 -14.84 -17.50 -1.26
CA GLU A 143 -15.93 -16.91 -2.04
C GLU A 143 -15.46 -16.33 -3.41
N ASN A 144 -14.17 -16.46 -3.73
CA ASN A 144 -13.58 -15.97 -4.98
C ASN A 144 -13.74 -14.45 -5.20
N ASN A 145 -13.79 -13.67 -4.14
CA ASN A 145 -14.01 -12.22 -4.20
C ASN A 145 -12.86 -11.46 -4.86
N PHE A 146 -11.66 -12.03 -4.88
CA PHE A 146 -10.46 -11.42 -5.48
C PHE A 146 -10.22 -11.80 -6.95
N ALA A 147 -11.04 -12.65 -7.58
CA ALA A 147 -10.81 -13.16 -8.94
C ALA A 147 -10.62 -12.08 -10.02
N ASN A 148 -11.28 -10.92 -9.82
CA ASN A 148 -11.21 -9.82 -10.77
C ASN A 148 -10.06 -8.83 -10.46
N GLU A 149 -9.33 -9.01 -9.38
CA GLU A 149 -8.31 -8.08 -8.88
C GLU A 149 -6.92 -8.72 -8.93
N VAL A 150 -6.78 -9.95 -8.43
CA VAL A 150 -5.50 -10.65 -8.37
C VAL A 150 -5.02 -11.06 -9.76
N ILE A 151 -3.73 -10.84 -9.99
CA ILE A 151 -3.02 -11.26 -11.19
C ILE A 151 -1.98 -12.28 -10.76
N PRO A 152 -2.00 -13.52 -11.29
CA PRO A 152 -0.96 -14.50 -11.03
C PRO A 152 0.41 -13.98 -11.42
N VAL A 153 1.41 -14.20 -10.55
CA VAL A 153 2.79 -13.80 -10.77
C VAL A 153 3.62 -15.06 -11.03
N ASP A 154 4.20 -15.11 -12.22
CA ASP A 154 5.14 -16.17 -12.59
C ASP A 154 6.53 -15.86 -12.01
N MET A 155 7.01 -16.74 -11.16
CA MET A 155 8.35 -16.67 -10.54
C MET A 155 9.38 -17.31 -11.46
N TYR A 156 9.65 -16.67 -12.60
CA TYR A 156 10.67 -17.11 -13.59
C TYR A 156 10.47 -18.54 -14.14
N GLY A 157 9.22 -19.00 -14.19
CA GLY A 157 8.91 -20.37 -14.65
C GLY A 157 9.07 -21.45 -13.58
N GLU A 158 9.44 -21.09 -12.34
CA GLU A 158 9.60 -22.04 -11.24
C GLU A 158 8.28 -22.32 -10.52
N SER A 159 7.50 -21.27 -10.30
CA SER A 159 6.20 -21.37 -9.62
C SER A 159 5.28 -20.22 -10.00
N LEU A 160 3.97 -20.43 -9.84
CA LEU A 160 2.96 -19.41 -10.03
C LEU A 160 2.37 -19.02 -8.68
N VAL A 161 2.51 -17.74 -8.30
CA VAL A 161 1.89 -17.19 -7.08
C VAL A 161 0.54 -16.58 -7.48
N GLU A 162 -0.53 -17.19 -7.01
CA GLU A 162 -1.91 -16.82 -7.37
C GLU A 162 -2.73 -16.31 -6.18
N LYS A 163 -2.18 -16.39 -4.98
CA LYS A 163 -2.90 -16.12 -3.74
C LYS A 163 -1.97 -15.49 -2.70
N ASP A 164 -2.53 -14.63 -1.86
CA ASP A 164 -1.81 -14.13 -0.68
C ASP A 164 -1.41 -15.25 0.27
N GLU A 165 -0.15 -15.27 0.69
CA GLU A 165 0.41 -16.30 1.57
C GLU A 165 0.20 -15.98 3.06
N GLY A 166 -0.15 -14.74 3.39
CA GLY A 166 -0.32 -14.27 4.78
C GLY A 166 -1.54 -14.84 5.51
N PRO A 167 -2.74 -14.87 4.90
CA PRO A 167 -3.96 -15.35 5.55
C PRO A 167 -3.87 -16.84 5.89
N ARG A 168 -4.21 -17.18 7.14
CA ARG A 168 -4.20 -18.57 7.64
C ARG A 168 -5.22 -18.75 8.75
N GLU A 169 -5.62 -20.00 9.01
CA GLU A 169 -6.50 -20.35 10.11
C GLU A 169 -5.87 -19.90 11.44
N PRO A 170 -6.58 -19.08 12.23
CA PRO A 170 -6.05 -18.60 13.50
C PRO A 170 -6.08 -19.69 14.59
N ASP A 171 -4.96 -19.88 15.25
CA ASP A 171 -4.84 -20.71 16.45
C ASP A 171 -4.79 -19.80 17.69
N LEU A 172 -5.90 -19.72 18.42
CA LEU A 172 -6.03 -18.81 19.56
C LEU A 172 -5.10 -19.14 20.72
N GLU A 173 -4.81 -20.43 20.98
CA GLU A 173 -3.89 -20.82 22.05
C GLU A 173 -2.48 -20.37 21.71
N LYS A 174 -2.06 -20.60 20.48
CA LYS A 174 -0.77 -20.15 19.98
C LYS A 174 -0.65 -18.62 19.96
N ILE A 175 -1.69 -17.90 19.51
CA ILE A 175 -1.71 -16.44 19.49
C ILE A 175 -1.50 -15.87 20.90
N ARG A 176 -2.23 -16.41 21.89
CA ARG A 176 -2.13 -15.97 23.30
C ARG A 176 -0.78 -16.28 23.94
N SER A 177 -0.08 -17.30 23.48
CA SER A 177 1.24 -17.71 24.00
C SER A 177 2.40 -16.90 23.45
N LEU A 178 2.18 -16.01 22.46
CA LEU A 178 3.26 -15.24 21.85
C LEU A 178 3.79 -14.15 22.81
N ASP A 179 5.10 -13.96 22.81
CA ASP A 179 5.72 -12.84 23.49
C ASP A 179 5.47 -11.53 22.76
N PRO A 180 5.50 -10.39 23.46
CA PRO A 180 5.51 -9.07 22.83
C PRO A 180 6.68 -8.93 21.84
N ALA A 181 6.43 -8.29 20.69
CA ALA A 181 7.41 -8.25 19.60
C ALA A 181 8.31 -7.00 19.61
N PHE A 182 7.89 -5.91 20.25
CA PHE A 182 8.58 -4.62 20.14
C PHE A 182 9.06 -4.08 21.50
N LEU A 183 8.27 -4.20 22.55
CA LEU A 183 8.62 -3.80 23.92
C LEU A 183 8.45 -4.99 24.86
N GLU A 184 9.36 -5.16 25.80
CA GLU A 184 9.34 -6.28 26.77
C GLU A 184 8.02 -6.35 27.56
N SER A 185 7.48 -5.18 27.94
CA SER A 185 6.18 -5.06 28.61
C SER A 185 5.04 -4.65 27.66
N GLY A 186 5.20 -4.86 26.35
CA GLY A 186 4.25 -4.46 25.34
C GLY A 186 3.07 -5.43 25.18
N THR A 187 2.18 -5.08 24.27
CA THR A 187 0.98 -5.84 23.94
C THR A 187 0.94 -6.33 22.50
N ILE A 188 1.73 -5.71 21.62
CA ILE A 188 1.79 -6.05 20.20
C ILE A 188 2.67 -7.30 20.01
N THR A 189 2.12 -8.29 19.32
CA THR A 189 2.81 -9.56 19.04
C THR A 189 2.96 -9.80 17.56
N ALA A 190 3.68 -10.83 17.16
CA ALA A 190 3.79 -11.26 15.77
C ALA A 190 2.44 -11.63 15.14
N ALA A 191 1.42 -11.98 15.95
CA ALA A 191 0.07 -12.26 15.46
C ALA A 191 -0.77 -10.99 15.24
N THR A 192 -0.41 -9.86 15.85
CA THR A 192 -1.17 -8.60 15.79
C THR A 192 -0.45 -7.52 14.99
N ALA A 193 0.80 -7.76 14.60
CA ALA A 193 1.58 -6.90 13.71
C ALA A 193 1.41 -7.32 12.24
N SER A 194 1.51 -6.36 11.32
CA SER A 194 1.61 -6.65 9.90
C SER A 194 2.90 -7.40 9.57
N PRO A 195 2.87 -8.42 8.71
CA PRO A 195 4.08 -9.11 8.27
C PRO A 195 4.93 -8.21 7.34
N ILE A 196 6.21 -8.52 7.25
CA ILE A 196 7.05 -8.07 6.14
C ILE A 196 6.57 -8.82 4.90
N SER A 197 6.31 -8.10 3.81
CA SER A 197 5.70 -8.68 2.61
C SER A 197 6.15 -7.97 1.33
N ILE A 198 5.79 -8.56 0.20
CA ILE A 198 5.94 -7.99 -1.14
C ILE A 198 4.55 -7.77 -1.70
N GLY A 199 4.34 -6.66 -2.40
CA GLY A 199 3.08 -6.41 -3.06
C GLY A 199 3.14 -5.30 -4.09
N ALA A 200 2.24 -5.39 -5.05
CA ALA A 200 2.04 -4.33 -6.05
C ALA A 200 0.56 -4.23 -6.41
N ALA A 201 0.11 -3.02 -6.66
CA ALA A 201 -1.26 -2.76 -7.14
C ALA A 201 -1.28 -1.58 -8.10
N ALA A 202 -2.25 -1.56 -9.00
CA ALA A 202 -2.44 -0.44 -9.91
C ALA A 202 -3.93 -0.21 -10.18
N VAL A 203 -4.30 1.06 -10.31
CA VAL A 203 -5.64 1.50 -10.71
C VAL A 203 -5.55 2.47 -11.88
N LEU A 204 -6.50 2.34 -12.81
CA LEU A 204 -6.68 3.27 -13.90
C LEU A 204 -7.63 4.38 -13.44
N ILE A 205 -7.23 5.62 -13.63
CA ILE A 205 -8.01 6.79 -13.24
C ILE A 205 -8.22 7.66 -14.48
N THR A 206 -9.45 8.09 -14.68
CA THR A 206 -9.81 8.90 -15.84
C THR A 206 -10.96 9.85 -15.52
N SER A 207 -11.17 10.86 -16.35
CA SER A 207 -12.40 11.65 -16.31
C SER A 207 -13.61 10.78 -16.61
N ARG A 208 -14.78 11.18 -16.12
CA ARG A 208 -16.05 10.48 -16.42
C ARG A 208 -16.33 10.49 -17.92
N ASP A 209 -16.16 11.64 -18.57
CA ASP A 209 -16.42 11.80 -20.00
C ASP A 209 -15.53 10.86 -20.83
N PHE A 210 -14.25 10.76 -20.49
CA PHE A 210 -13.34 9.81 -21.16
C PHE A 210 -13.78 8.37 -20.94
N ALA A 211 -14.18 7.99 -19.73
CA ALA A 211 -14.67 6.64 -19.43
C ALA A 211 -15.91 6.29 -20.26
N GLU A 212 -16.88 7.20 -20.36
CA GLU A 212 -18.12 7.01 -21.12
C GLU A 212 -17.85 6.94 -22.62
N GLN A 213 -17.05 7.84 -23.18
CA GLN A 213 -16.66 7.84 -24.59
C GLN A 213 -15.94 6.56 -25.00
N ASN A 214 -15.11 6.00 -24.14
CA ASN A 214 -14.34 4.78 -24.39
C ASN A 214 -15.06 3.52 -23.88
N LYS A 215 -16.30 3.62 -23.40
CA LYS A 215 -17.11 2.52 -22.87
C LYS A 215 -16.40 1.74 -21.76
N LEU A 216 -15.65 2.45 -20.91
CA LEU A 216 -14.96 1.86 -19.76
C LEU A 216 -15.96 1.62 -18.63
N LYS A 217 -15.82 0.50 -17.93
CA LYS A 217 -16.62 0.21 -16.75
C LYS A 217 -16.15 1.05 -15.57
N ILE A 218 -16.95 2.03 -15.15
CA ILE A 218 -16.70 2.81 -13.97
C ILE A 218 -16.93 1.93 -12.73
N ARG A 219 -15.87 1.68 -11.94
CA ARG A 219 -15.91 0.87 -10.72
C ARG A 219 -16.24 1.72 -9.50
N ALA A 220 -15.67 2.91 -9.43
CA ALA A 220 -15.85 3.85 -8.33
C ALA A 220 -15.64 5.28 -8.81
N THR A 221 -16.02 6.25 -8.01
CA THR A 221 -15.75 7.68 -8.23
C THR A 221 -15.03 8.24 -7.01
N ILE A 222 -13.90 8.95 -7.23
CA ILE A 222 -13.21 9.65 -6.16
C ILE A 222 -14.07 10.84 -5.75
N LYS A 223 -14.48 10.91 -4.47
CA LYS A 223 -15.36 11.94 -3.93
C LYS A 223 -14.62 13.02 -3.17
N GLY A 224 -13.47 12.68 -2.64
CA GLY A 224 -12.66 13.61 -1.86
C GLY A 224 -11.24 13.09 -1.69
N ARG A 225 -10.37 13.98 -1.31
CA ARG A 225 -8.97 13.71 -1.00
C ARG A 225 -8.60 14.55 0.21
N ALA A 226 -7.88 13.98 1.14
CA ALA A 226 -7.35 14.72 2.26
C ALA A 226 -5.96 14.20 2.64
N VAL A 227 -5.13 15.09 3.15
CA VAL A 227 -3.84 14.80 3.75
C VAL A 227 -3.72 15.62 5.01
N THR A 228 -3.34 14.99 6.11
CA THR A 228 -3.14 15.67 7.38
C THR A 228 -1.81 15.28 8.02
N GLY A 229 -1.22 16.18 8.77
CA GLY A 229 -0.08 15.90 9.63
C GLY A 229 -0.53 15.64 11.06
N VAL A 230 0.15 14.72 11.73
CA VAL A 230 -0.05 14.40 13.15
C VAL A 230 1.31 14.25 13.84
N ASP A 231 1.33 14.12 15.15
CA ASP A 231 2.56 13.74 15.89
C ASP A 231 3.09 12.41 15.33
N TRP A 232 4.36 12.38 14.92
CA TRP A 232 4.98 11.20 14.31
C TRP A 232 4.98 9.97 15.22
N ARG A 233 5.04 10.14 16.54
CA ARG A 233 4.93 9.04 17.52
C ARG A 233 3.53 8.43 17.58
N ARG A 234 2.54 9.14 17.02
CA ARG A 234 1.13 8.76 16.92
C ARG A 234 0.65 8.70 15.47
N MET A 235 1.56 8.36 14.55
CA MET A 235 1.27 8.40 13.12
C MET A 235 0.03 7.57 12.72
N GLY A 236 -0.28 6.50 13.46
CA GLY A 236 -1.47 5.68 13.25
C GLY A 236 -2.80 6.43 13.46
N MET A 237 -2.79 7.61 14.09
CA MET A 237 -3.96 8.48 14.20
C MET A 237 -4.24 9.30 12.93
N GLY A 238 -3.28 9.37 11.99
CA GLY A 238 -3.39 10.20 10.78
C GLY A 238 -4.66 9.98 9.95
N PRO A 239 -5.13 8.74 9.73
CA PRO A 239 -6.36 8.49 8.98
C PRO A 239 -7.63 9.11 9.59
N LEU A 240 -7.68 9.29 10.91
CA LEU A 240 -8.85 9.85 11.58
C LEU A 240 -9.13 11.29 11.15
N PRO A 241 -8.25 12.29 11.42
CA PRO A 241 -8.49 13.67 10.99
C PRO A 241 -8.45 13.85 9.46
N ALA A 242 -7.86 12.91 8.71
CA ALA A 242 -7.92 12.97 7.25
C ALA A 242 -9.28 12.50 6.69
N THR A 243 -10.07 11.78 7.47
CA THR A 243 -11.41 11.29 7.06
C THR A 243 -12.52 12.25 7.47
N GLU A 244 -12.35 13.00 8.54
CA GLU A 244 -13.26 14.07 9.01
C GLU A 244 -13.26 15.25 8.05
#